data_22f18a587783bdff978866c1a2401753
#
_entry.id   22f18a587783bdff978866c1a2401753
#
_cell.length_a   1.000
_cell.length_b   1.000
_cell.length_c   1.000
_cell.angle_alpha   90.00
_cell.angle_beta   90.00
_cell.angle_gamma   90.00
#
_symmetry.space_group_name_H-M   'P 1'
#
loop_
_entity.id
_entity.type
_entity.pdbx_description
1 polymer ?
#
loop_
_entity_poly.entity_id
_entity_poly.type
_entity_poly.pdbx_seq_one_letter_code
_entity_poly.pdbx_strand_id
1 'polypeptide(L)'
;MERADKDLAFLLRYENVAWFEDGEVRILDRRIYPAKVEFVTCRTHQEVARAITDMVTQSAGPYTAAPMGMALAAWECRGKSADEQMEYLKKAAYTISHARPTTQKRMTLLCDICLKEAERALSAGENVAEAIKNKTIQLNNVRYERMAKIGSYLVDMFPDNGTVMTHCFAETIVGTMLRECRSRGKNIRLFCPETRPYFQGARLTASVCHDMGFDVTVISDNMPAFVMQNEKVDVFTTAADAICCDGHVVNKVGTFQNAIVAKYMGIPYFVTGAPDQGHETVDSIHIEMRDPNFTLQAMGVRTAMEGVKGYYPAFDITPPHLVSGVVTDLGIYSPYDLHRYFTDGSIGRDNLVI
;
A
#
# COMPACT_ATOMS: atom_id res chain seq x y z
N MET A 1 -3.97 -24.23 -0.86
CA MET A 1 -3.57 -23.16 -1.81
C MET A 1 -2.23 -22.61 -1.32
N GLU A 2 -1.21 -22.55 -2.16
CA GLU A 2 0.07 -21.94 -1.80
C GLU A 2 -0.13 -20.42 -1.61
N ARG A 3 0.49 -19.87 -0.57
CA ARG A 3 0.32 -18.45 -0.23
C ARG A 3 1.30 -17.60 -1.04
N ALA A 4 0.82 -16.48 -1.56
CA ALA A 4 1.61 -15.58 -2.40
C ALA A 4 2.60 -14.70 -1.61
N ASP A 5 2.51 -14.67 -0.28
CA ASP A 5 3.44 -13.96 0.62
C ASP A 5 4.67 -14.79 1.04
N LYS A 6 4.82 -16.00 0.49
CA LYS A 6 5.99 -16.84 0.71
C LYS A 6 7.28 -16.10 0.31
N ASP A 7 8.32 -16.22 1.15
CA ASP A 7 9.64 -15.61 0.96
C ASP A 7 9.66 -14.08 0.90
N LEU A 8 8.58 -13.42 1.33
CA LEU A 8 8.56 -11.98 1.54
C LEU A 8 9.00 -11.61 2.96
N ALA A 9 9.38 -10.35 3.14
CA ALA A 9 9.76 -9.76 4.40
C ALA A 9 8.69 -9.94 5.49
N PHE A 10 9.11 -9.98 6.76
CA PHE A 10 8.24 -10.08 7.94
C PHE A 10 7.01 -9.16 7.86
N LEU A 11 7.25 -7.87 7.52
CA LEU A 11 6.22 -6.84 7.42
C LEU A 11 5.13 -7.13 6.37
N LEU A 12 5.42 -7.99 5.38
CA LEU A 12 4.55 -8.28 4.24
C LEU A 12 3.83 -9.63 4.35
N ARG A 13 4.13 -10.44 5.37
CA ARG A 13 3.42 -11.70 5.61
C ARG A 13 2.03 -11.42 6.13
N TYR A 14 1.04 -12.17 5.67
CA TYR A 14 -0.37 -11.91 5.98
C TYR A 14 -0.64 -11.79 7.47
N GLU A 15 -0.05 -12.69 8.28
CA GLU A 15 -0.19 -12.70 9.75
C GLU A 15 0.36 -11.43 10.41
N ASN A 16 1.33 -10.78 9.77
CA ASN A 16 1.97 -9.57 10.27
C ASN A 16 1.35 -8.29 9.70
N VAL A 17 0.45 -8.41 8.72
CA VAL A 17 -0.36 -7.25 8.28
C VAL A 17 -1.61 -7.12 9.14
N ALA A 18 -2.46 -8.13 9.11
CA ALA A 18 -3.63 -8.28 9.97
C ALA A 18 -4.11 -9.73 9.91
N TRP A 19 -4.43 -10.33 11.05
CA TRP A 19 -4.80 -11.74 11.11
C TRP A 19 -5.90 -12.01 12.12
N PHE A 20 -6.99 -12.61 11.64
CA PHE A 20 -8.08 -13.11 12.49
C PHE A 20 -7.77 -14.52 12.96
N GLU A 21 -7.85 -14.76 14.28
CA GLU A 21 -7.73 -16.06 14.92
C GLU A 21 -8.42 -16.03 16.26
N ASP A 22 -9.18 -17.08 16.58
CA ASP A 22 -9.81 -17.31 17.88
C ASP A 22 -10.61 -16.12 18.45
N GLY A 23 -11.31 -15.38 17.59
CA GLY A 23 -12.14 -14.24 18.00
C GLY A 23 -11.39 -12.95 18.24
N GLU A 24 -10.16 -12.85 17.76
CA GLU A 24 -9.35 -11.65 17.80
C GLU A 24 -8.75 -11.34 16.42
N VAL A 25 -8.50 -10.05 16.15
CA VAL A 25 -7.67 -9.62 15.02
C VAL A 25 -6.42 -8.96 15.56
N ARG A 26 -5.25 -9.49 15.19
CA ARG A 26 -3.96 -8.88 15.49
C ARG A 26 -3.49 -8.05 14.29
N ILE A 27 -3.09 -6.81 14.53
CA ILE A 27 -2.58 -5.88 13.51
C ILE A 27 -1.22 -5.38 13.95
N LEU A 28 -0.17 -5.57 13.14
CA LEU A 28 1.16 -5.03 13.44
C LEU A 28 1.10 -3.51 13.57
N ASP A 29 1.58 -2.97 14.68
CA ASP A 29 1.63 -1.53 14.89
C ASP A 29 2.76 -0.89 14.06
N ARG A 30 2.41 -0.48 12.86
CA ARG A 30 3.34 0.17 11.93
C ARG A 30 3.72 1.60 12.35
N ARG A 31 3.15 2.14 13.42
CA ARG A 31 3.51 3.46 13.96
C ARG A 31 4.84 3.42 14.71
N ILE A 32 5.13 2.27 15.33
CA ILE A 32 6.32 2.06 16.16
C ILE A 32 7.31 1.05 15.55
N TYR A 33 6.91 0.30 14.53
CA TYR A 33 7.79 -0.59 13.79
C TYR A 33 8.85 0.21 13.02
N PRO A 34 10.14 -0.22 12.92
CA PRO A 34 10.73 -1.45 13.45
C PRO A 34 11.32 -1.32 14.85
N ALA A 35 11.30 -0.13 15.48
CA ALA A 35 11.87 0.08 16.81
C ALA A 35 11.26 -0.87 17.85
N LYS A 36 9.96 -1.20 17.67
CA LYS A 36 9.26 -2.23 18.42
C LYS A 36 8.43 -3.09 17.46
N VAL A 37 8.41 -4.40 17.73
CA VAL A 37 7.54 -5.35 17.03
C VAL A 37 6.38 -5.69 17.97
N GLU A 38 5.35 -4.89 17.92
CA GLU A 38 4.15 -5.03 18.75
C GLU A 38 2.90 -5.12 17.86
N PHE A 39 1.87 -5.82 18.34
CA PHE A 39 0.61 -5.97 17.66
C PHE A 39 -0.51 -5.34 18.49
N VAL A 40 -1.40 -4.62 17.83
CA VAL A 40 -2.68 -4.20 18.39
C VAL A 40 -3.65 -5.37 18.26
N THR A 41 -4.16 -5.88 19.38
CA THR A 41 -5.17 -6.94 19.40
C THR A 41 -6.55 -6.30 19.49
N CYS A 42 -7.38 -6.57 18.49
CA CYS A 42 -8.77 -6.10 18.39
C CYS A 42 -9.72 -7.27 18.69
N ARG A 43 -10.65 -7.07 19.60
CA ARG A 43 -11.68 -8.05 20.00
C ARG A 43 -13.07 -7.73 19.46
N THR A 44 -13.20 -6.56 18.84
CA THR A 44 -14.41 -6.10 18.17
C THR A 44 -14.09 -5.48 16.83
N HIS A 45 -15.05 -5.53 15.88
CA HIS A 45 -14.87 -4.89 14.57
C HIS A 45 -14.73 -3.36 14.69
N GLN A 46 -15.28 -2.73 15.74
CA GLN A 46 -15.10 -1.31 16.04
C GLN A 46 -13.65 -1.00 16.41
N GLU A 47 -12.97 -1.89 17.15
CA GLU A 47 -11.55 -1.74 17.46
C GLU A 47 -10.69 -1.89 16.21
N VAL A 48 -11.05 -2.77 15.27
CA VAL A 48 -10.38 -2.85 13.95
C VAL A 48 -10.58 -1.55 13.17
N ALA A 49 -11.80 -1.01 13.12
CA ALA A 49 -12.06 0.28 12.48
C ALA A 49 -11.22 1.40 13.11
N ARG A 50 -11.15 1.45 14.44
CA ARG A 50 -10.30 2.42 15.16
C ARG A 50 -8.82 2.25 14.83
N ALA A 51 -8.30 1.02 14.79
CA ALA A 51 -6.92 0.75 14.43
C ALA A 51 -6.59 1.23 13.00
N ILE A 52 -7.53 1.15 12.06
CA ILE A 52 -7.39 1.71 10.71
C ILE A 52 -7.38 3.24 10.76
N THR A 53 -8.29 3.87 11.52
CA THR A 53 -8.36 5.33 11.71
C THR A 53 -7.06 5.87 12.32
N ASP A 54 -6.56 5.20 13.36
CA ASP A 54 -5.37 5.58 14.12
C ASP A 54 -4.05 5.26 13.41
N MET A 55 -4.10 4.84 12.14
CA MET A 55 -2.93 4.53 11.34
C MET A 55 -2.04 3.40 11.91
N VAL A 56 -2.59 2.50 12.72
CA VAL A 56 -1.89 1.28 13.18
C VAL A 56 -1.39 0.50 11.98
N THR A 57 -2.22 0.39 10.94
CA THR A 57 -1.84 -0.16 9.64
C THR A 57 -1.80 0.96 8.58
N GLN A 58 -0.86 0.86 7.63
CA GLN A 58 -0.56 1.89 6.64
C GLN A 58 -0.44 1.29 5.24
N SER A 59 -0.37 2.16 4.20
CA SER A 59 -0.32 1.74 2.79
C SER A 59 -1.50 0.84 2.42
N ALA A 60 -1.30 -0.35 1.88
CA ALA A 60 -2.34 -1.32 1.54
C ALA A 60 -2.80 -2.20 2.72
N GLY A 61 -2.22 -2.03 3.92
CA GLY A 61 -2.59 -2.81 5.11
C GLY A 61 -4.08 -2.76 5.49
N PRO A 62 -4.79 -1.61 5.35
CA PRO A 62 -6.23 -1.55 5.54
C PRO A 62 -7.02 -2.56 4.70
N TYR A 63 -6.52 -2.92 3.52
CA TYR A 63 -7.18 -3.87 2.61
C TYR A 63 -7.09 -5.34 3.08
N THR A 64 -6.21 -5.64 4.02
CA THR A 64 -6.18 -6.91 4.75
C THR A 64 -6.92 -6.80 6.08
N ALA A 65 -6.75 -5.67 6.80
CA ALA A 65 -7.37 -5.47 8.11
C ALA A 65 -8.90 -5.40 8.04
N ALA A 66 -9.46 -4.74 7.00
CA ALA A 66 -10.92 -4.62 6.86
C ALA A 66 -11.62 -5.98 6.66
N PRO A 67 -11.21 -6.86 5.73
CA PRO A 67 -11.82 -8.19 5.61
C PRO A 67 -11.58 -9.08 6.84
N MET A 68 -10.42 -9.00 7.50
CA MET A 68 -10.19 -9.73 8.77
C MET A 68 -11.09 -9.19 9.88
N GLY A 69 -11.38 -7.88 9.90
CA GLY A 69 -12.38 -7.27 10.77
C GLY A 69 -13.80 -7.76 10.49
N MET A 70 -14.13 -8.06 9.22
CA MET A 70 -15.41 -8.69 8.86
C MET A 70 -15.48 -10.14 9.35
N ALA A 71 -14.39 -10.90 9.33
CA ALA A 71 -14.33 -12.23 9.95
C ALA A 71 -14.55 -12.16 11.47
N LEU A 72 -13.96 -11.16 12.13
CA LEU A 72 -14.20 -10.90 13.55
C LEU A 72 -15.67 -10.52 13.81
N ALA A 73 -16.28 -9.67 13.00
CA ALA A 73 -17.69 -9.33 13.12
C ALA A 73 -18.62 -10.55 12.98
N ALA A 74 -18.27 -11.48 12.08
CA ALA A 74 -18.99 -12.75 11.95
C ALA A 74 -18.85 -13.63 13.21
N TRP A 75 -17.66 -13.64 13.80
CA TRP A 75 -17.44 -14.31 15.09
C TRP A 75 -18.27 -13.69 16.23
N GLU A 76 -18.35 -12.37 16.30
CA GLU A 76 -19.11 -11.64 17.31
C GLU A 76 -20.60 -12.02 17.27
N CYS A 77 -21.18 -12.22 16.09
CA CYS A 77 -22.61 -12.50 15.94
C CYS A 77 -22.95 -13.99 15.71
N ARG A 78 -21.99 -14.92 15.79
CA ARG A 78 -22.14 -16.35 15.43
C ARG A 78 -23.28 -17.12 16.11
N GLY A 79 -23.76 -16.63 17.25
CA GLY A 79 -24.87 -17.26 18.00
C GLY A 79 -26.26 -16.75 17.62
N LYS A 80 -26.35 -15.82 16.64
CA LYS A 80 -27.63 -15.23 16.22
C LYS A 80 -28.22 -16.02 15.03
N SER A 81 -29.50 -15.76 14.71
CA SER A 81 -30.11 -16.28 13.48
C SER A 81 -29.41 -15.76 12.23
N ALA A 82 -29.58 -16.42 11.09
CA ALA A 82 -28.95 -16.05 9.82
C ALA A 82 -29.28 -14.58 9.43
N ASP A 83 -30.54 -14.19 9.56
CA ASP A 83 -30.98 -12.83 9.23
C ASP A 83 -30.34 -11.78 10.15
N GLU A 84 -30.29 -12.07 11.45
CA GLU A 84 -29.66 -11.19 12.44
C GLU A 84 -28.13 -11.10 12.22
N GLN A 85 -27.47 -12.19 11.82
CA GLN A 85 -26.07 -12.17 11.47
C GLN A 85 -25.82 -11.27 10.26
N MET A 86 -26.62 -11.39 9.19
CA MET A 86 -26.49 -10.55 8.01
C MET A 86 -26.73 -9.08 8.30
N GLU A 87 -27.71 -8.75 9.14
CA GLU A 87 -27.95 -7.36 9.57
C GLU A 87 -26.75 -6.80 10.35
N TYR A 88 -26.18 -7.60 11.26
CA TYR A 88 -25.01 -7.24 12.04
C TYR A 88 -23.80 -6.99 11.12
N LEU A 89 -23.53 -7.89 10.18
CA LEU A 89 -22.43 -7.79 9.25
C LEU A 89 -22.53 -6.58 8.33
N LYS A 90 -23.73 -6.20 7.87
CA LYS A 90 -23.95 -4.96 7.10
C LYS A 90 -23.56 -3.72 7.90
N LYS A 91 -23.90 -3.66 9.18
CA LYS A 91 -23.49 -2.56 10.08
C LYS A 91 -21.97 -2.53 10.29
N ALA A 92 -21.37 -3.70 10.50
CA ALA A 92 -19.93 -3.83 10.64
C ALA A 92 -19.18 -3.40 9.36
N ALA A 93 -19.68 -3.81 8.19
CA ALA A 93 -19.14 -3.41 6.89
C ALA A 93 -19.13 -1.89 6.72
N TYR A 94 -20.23 -1.22 7.10
CA TYR A 94 -20.29 0.24 7.10
C TYR A 94 -19.24 0.87 8.03
N THR A 95 -19.19 0.39 9.29
CA THR A 95 -18.24 0.90 10.29
C THR A 95 -16.79 0.78 9.83
N ILE A 96 -16.41 -0.40 9.33
CA ILE A 96 -15.04 -0.66 8.90
C ILE A 96 -14.69 0.12 7.63
N SER A 97 -15.56 0.12 6.62
CA SER A 97 -15.28 0.76 5.34
C SER A 97 -15.16 2.28 5.45
N HIS A 98 -15.83 2.90 6.42
CA HIS A 98 -15.80 4.34 6.65
C HIS A 98 -14.74 4.80 7.67
N ALA A 99 -13.92 3.89 8.16
CA ALA A 99 -12.88 4.19 9.15
C ALA A 99 -11.82 5.18 8.62
N ARG A 100 -11.60 5.24 7.30
CA ARG A 100 -10.61 6.13 6.68
C ARG A 100 -11.04 6.59 5.29
N PRO A 101 -11.21 7.91 5.07
CA PRO A 101 -11.72 8.46 3.80
C PRO A 101 -10.91 8.05 2.56
N THR A 102 -9.57 8.15 2.63
CA THR A 102 -8.68 7.86 1.49
C THR A 102 -8.68 6.41 1.02
N THR A 103 -9.14 5.48 1.84
CA THR A 103 -9.21 4.03 1.51
C THR A 103 -10.64 3.51 1.43
N GLN A 104 -11.64 4.38 1.66
CA GLN A 104 -13.05 4.00 1.80
C GLN A 104 -13.57 3.22 0.60
N LYS A 105 -13.38 3.72 -0.62
CA LYS A 105 -13.90 3.09 -1.85
C LYS A 105 -13.49 1.61 -1.97
N ARG A 106 -12.20 1.33 -1.76
CA ARG A 106 -11.67 -0.05 -1.82
C ARG A 106 -12.10 -0.90 -0.62
N MET A 107 -12.13 -0.33 0.58
CA MET A 107 -12.60 -1.06 1.76
C MET A 107 -14.08 -1.42 1.62
N THR A 108 -14.93 -0.55 1.06
CA THR A 108 -16.33 -0.86 0.78
C THR A 108 -16.45 -2.07 -0.15
N LEU A 109 -15.72 -2.08 -1.26
CA LEU A 109 -15.70 -3.21 -2.19
C LEU A 109 -15.31 -4.53 -1.50
N LEU A 110 -14.26 -4.50 -0.67
CA LEU A 110 -13.80 -5.68 0.07
C LEU A 110 -14.83 -6.16 1.11
N CYS A 111 -15.47 -5.24 1.81
CA CYS A 111 -16.55 -5.57 2.74
C CYS A 111 -17.76 -6.17 2.02
N ASP A 112 -18.12 -5.67 0.83
CA ASP A 112 -19.20 -6.22 0.02
C ASP A 112 -18.90 -7.66 -0.45
N ILE A 113 -17.64 -7.94 -0.79
CA ILE A 113 -17.21 -9.31 -1.11
C ILE A 113 -17.34 -10.21 0.14
N CYS A 114 -16.97 -9.70 1.33
CA CYS A 114 -17.15 -10.44 2.57
C CYS A 114 -18.63 -10.69 2.90
N LEU A 115 -19.53 -9.74 2.63
CA LEU A 115 -20.97 -9.92 2.81
C LEU A 115 -21.53 -11.02 1.91
N LYS A 116 -21.13 -11.04 0.63
CA LYS A 116 -21.52 -12.12 -0.31
C LYS A 116 -21.02 -13.48 0.15
N GLU A 117 -19.79 -13.55 0.65
CA GLU A 117 -19.23 -14.80 1.18
C GLU A 117 -19.95 -15.24 2.47
N ALA A 118 -20.33 -14.28 3.34
CA ALA A 118 -21.13 -14.57 4.53
C ALA A 118 -22.49 -15.16 4.17
N GLU A 119 -23.20 -14.57 3.19
CA GLU A 119 -24.50 -15.07 2.72
C GLU A 119 -24.38 -16.49 2.13
N ARG A 120 -23.33 -16.76 1.34
CA ARG A 120 -23.03 -18.10 0.83
C ARG A 120 -22.80 -19.10 1.98
N ALA A 121 -21.96 -18.74 2.95
CA ALA A 121 -21.59 -19.60 4.08
C ALA A 121 -22.81 -19.92 4.98
N LEU A 122 -23.63 -18.91 5.29
CA LEU A 122 -24.87 -19.11 6.03
C LEU A 122 -25.83 -20.07 5.33
N SER A 123 -26.02 -19.89 4.02
CA SER A 123 -26.87 -20.75 3.21
C SER A 123 -26.37 -22.20 3.15
N ALA A 124 -25.06 -22.41 3.27
CA ALA A 124 -24.41 -23.71 3.28
C ALA A 124 -24.26 -24.32 4.69
N GLY A 125 -24.65 -23.60 5.75
CA GLY A 125 -24.43 -24.02 7.15
C GLY A 125 -22.96 -24.08 7.57
N GLU A 126 -22.10 -23.32 6.89
CA GLU A 126 -20.66 -23.24 7.18
C GLU A 126 -20.36 -22.20 8.27
N ASN A 127 -19.14 -22.28 8.85
CA ASN A 127 -18.64 -21.26 9.76
C ASN A 127 -18.33 -19.96 9.00
N VAL A 128 -19.13 -18.93 9.20
CA VAL A 128 -19.06 -17.65 8.48
C VAL A 128 -17.74 -16.93 8.71
N ALA A 129 -17.22 -16.93 9.95
CA ALA A 129 -15.95 -16.27 10.27
C ALA A 129 -14.77 -16.91 9.52
N GLU A 130 -14.71 -18.25 9.51
CA GLU A 130 -13.68 -18.98 8.76
C GLU A 130 -13.84 -18.84 7.24
N ALA A 131 -15.07 -18.80 6.73
CA ALA A 131 -15.34 -18.58 5.31
C ALA A 131 -14.82 -17.20 4.88
N ILE A 132 -15.10 -16.14 5.63
CA ILE A 132 -14.60 -14.78 5.34
C ILE A 132 -13.06 -14.72 5.47
N LYS A 133 -12.46 -15.33 6.50
CA LYS A 133 -11.00 -15.42 6.64
C LYS A 133 -10.37 -16.09 5.42
N ASN A 134 -10.88 -17.23 5.01
CA ASN A 134 -10.39 -17.96 3.84
C ASN A 134 -10.56 -17.14 2.55
N LYS A 135 -11.69 -16.46 2.41
CA LYS A 135 -11.91 -15.53 1.29
C LYS A 135 -10.88 -14.39 1.30
N THR A 136 -10.56 -13.84 2.46
CA THR A 136 -9.53 -12.81 2.62
C THR A 136 -8.16 -13.30 2.18
N ILE A 137 -7.78 -14.53 2.52
CA ILE A 137 -6.52 -15.14 2.07
C ILE A 137 -6.50 -15.26 0.54
N GLN A 138 -7.62 -15.67 -0.10
CA GLN A 138 -7.73 -15.73 -1.56
C GLN A 138 -7.56 -14.35 -2.19
N LEU A 139 -8.23 -13.32 -1.65
CA LEU A 139 -8.11 -11.94 -2.13
C LEU A 139 -6.68 -11.41 -1.99
N ASN A 140 -6.03 -11.70 -0.87
CA ASN A 140 -4.62 -11.34 -0.69
C ASN A 140 -3.72 -12.06 -1.70
N ASN A 141 -3.93 -13.35 -1.98
CA ASN A 141 -3.16 -14.06 -3.01
C ASN A 141 -3.29 -13.38 -4.37
N VAL A 142 -4.53 -13.10 -4.82
CA VAL A 142 -4.77 -12.40 -6.10
C VAL A 142 -4.05 -11.05 -6.15
N ARG A 143 -4.15 -10.26 -5.08
CA ARG A 143 -3.47 -8.97 -4.98
C ARG A 143 -1.94 -9.11 -5.04
N TYR A 144 -1.36 -10.02 -4.28
CA TYR A 144 0.10 -10.22 -4.23
C TYR A 144 0.65 -10.78 -5.55
N GLU A 145 -0.08 -11.67 -6.22
CA GLU A 145 0.27 -12.17 -7.56
C GLU A 145 0.24 -11.04 -8.59
N ARG A 146 -0.76 -10.14 -8.49
CA ARG A 146 -0.82 -8.95 -9.33
C ARG A 146 0.37 -8.02 -9.08
N MET A 147 0.72 -7.77 -7.82
CA MET A 147 1.91 -6.98 -7.47
C MET A 147 3.20 -7.65 -7.92
N ALA A 148 3.26 -8.98 -7.93
CA ALA A 148 4.41 -9.72 -8.46
C ALA A 148 4.59 -9.51 -9.96
N LYS A 149 3.51 -9.44 -10.74
CA LYS A 149 3.58 -9.09 -12.18
C LYS A 149 4.11 -7.66 -12.38
N ILE A 150 3.61 -6.70 -11.60
CA ILE A 150 4.13 -5.32 -11.62
C ILE A 150 5.63 -5.32 -11.27
N GLY A 151 6.01 -6.02 -10.20
CA GLY A 151 7.41 -6.16 -9.80
C GLY A 151 8.28 -6.77 -10.90
N SER A 152 7.79 -7.78 -11.60
CA SER A 152 8.50 -8.42 -12.71
C SER A 152 8.78 -7.44 -13.87
N TYR A 153 7.77 -6.69 -14.33
CA TYR A 153 7.97 -5.67 -15.36
C TYR A 153 8.87 -4.51 -14.90
N LEU A 154 8.77 -4.12 -13.62
CA LEU A 154 9.65 -3.08 -13.08
C LEU A 154 11.11 -3.53 -13.08
N VAL A 155 11.38 -4.78 -12.70
CA VAL A 155 12.74 -5.36 -12.64
C VAL A 155 13.38 -5.50 -14.03
N ASP A 156 12.60 -5.55 -15.11
CA ASP A 156 13.12 -5.46 -16.47
C ASP A 156 13.88 -4.14 -16.72
N MET A 157 13.51 -3.08 -15.98
CA MET A 157 14.13 -1.76 -16.10
C MET A 157 15.39 -1.58 -15.25
N PHE A 158 15.74 -2.56 -14.41
CA PHE A 158 16.89 -2.47 -13.52
C PHE A 158 18.14 -3.09 -14.15
N PRO A 159 19.31 -2.41 -14.10
CA PRO A 159 20.58 -3.06 -14.37
C PRO A 159 20.87 -4.18 -13.37
N ASP A 160 21.74 -5.14 -13.74
CA ASP A 160 22.04 -6.31 -12.90
C ASP A 160 22.67 -5.96 -11.55
N ASN A 161 23.52 -4.92 -11.50
CA ASN A 161 24.11 -4.35 -10.30
C ASN A 161 23.69 -2.89 -10.14
N GLY A 162 22.39 -2.63 -10.30
CA GLY A 162 21.85 -1.28 -10.38
C GLY A 162 21.68 -0.61 -9.02
N THR A 163 21.59 0.71 -9.05
CA THR A 163 21.22 1.53 -7.91
C THR A 163 19.80 2.08 -8.11
N VAL A 164 18.90 1.76 -7.20
CA VAL A 164 17.49 2.15 -7.27
C VAL A 164 17.17 3.10 -6.13
N MET A 165 16.54 4.24 -6.44
CA MET A 165 15.97 5.11 -5.41
C MET A 165 14.46 4.94 -5.36
N THR A 166 13.91 4.90 -4.13
CA THR A 166 12.46 4.83 -3.89
C THR A 166 11.98 6.10 -3.19
N HIS A 167 10.68 6.18 -2.91
CA HIS A 167 10.13 7.19 -1.98
C HIS A 167 8.88 6.61 -1.31
N CYS A 168 8.72 6.86 0.00
CA CYS A 168 7.64 6.35 0.82
C CYS A 168 7.65 4.81 0.94
N PHE A 169 6.49 4.17 0.98
CA PHE A 169 6.36 2.72 1.15
C PHE A 169 5.32 2.13 0.19
N ALA A 170 5.82 1.46 -0.83
CA ALA A 170 5.00 0.77 -1.84
C ALA A 170 4.53 -0.63 -1.39
N GLU A 171 4.78 -1.01 -0.13
CA GLU A 171 4.36 -2.25 0.52
C GLU A 171 4.69 -3.50 -0.30
N THR A 172 3.68 -4.21 -0.79
CA THR A 172 3.82 -5.49 -1.48
C THR A 172 4.71 -5.39 -2.73
N ILE A 173 4.66 -4.27 -3.45
CA ILE A 173 5.48 -4.07 -4.65
C ILE A 173 6.97 -4.09 -4.31
N VAL A 174 7.39 -3.48 -3.20
CA VAL A 174 8.80 -3.52 -2.77
C VAL A 174 9.24 -4.97 -2.55
N GLY A 175 8.47 -5.74 -1.80
CA GLY A 175 8.81 -7.14 -1.54
C GLY A 175 8.83 -8.01 -2.81
N THR A 176 7.83 -7.85 -3.68
CA THR A 176 7.74 -8.66 -4.91
C THR A 176 8.82 -8.29 -5.92
N MET A 177 9.16 -7.01 -6.09
CA MET A 177 10.29 -6.63 -6.95
C MET A 177 11.62 -7.17 -6.42
N LEU A 178 11.86 -7.15 -5.10
CA LEU A 178 13.08 -7.71 -4.51
C LEU A 178 13.16 -9.23 -4.65
N ARG A 179 12.02 -9.93 -4.45
CA ARG A 179 11.92 -11.36 -4.72
C ARG A 179 12.24 -11.68 -6.19
N GLU A 180 11.76 -10.85 -7.10
CA GLU A 180 12.04 -10.98 -8.53
C GLU A 180 13.51 -10.69 -8.87
N CYS A 181 14.10 -9.65 -8.27
CA CYS A 181 15.55 -9.40 -8.41
C CYS A 181 16.37 -10.63 -7.98
N ARG A 182 16.03 -11.21 -6.84
CA ARG A 182 16.70 -12.44 -6.36
C ARG A 182 16.54 -13.60 -7.33
N SER A 183 15.34 -13.83 -7.87
CA SER A 183 15.08 -14.93 -8.81
C SER A 183 15.87 -14.80 -10.10
N ARG A 184 16.16 -13.56 -10.52
CA ARG A 184 16.93 -13.23 -11.74
C ARG A 184 18.42 -13.01 -11.48
N GLY A 185 18.89 -13.14 -10.25
CA GLY A 185 20.29 -12.90 -9.89
C GLY A 185 20.71 -11.43 -9.99
N LYS A 186 19.76 -10.49 -9.98
CA LYS A 186 20.05 -9.05 -9.98
C LYS A 186 20.40 -8.58 -8.57
N ASN A 187 21.60 -8.06 -8.39
CA ASN A 187 22.10 -7.54 -7.13
C ASN A 187 21.99 -6.01 -7.11
N ILE A 188 20.86 -5.48 -6.70
CA ILE A 188 20.62 -4.04 -6.62
C ILE A 188 20.91 -3.50 -5.23
N ARG A 189 21.32 -2.24 -5.14
CA ARG A 189 21.33 -1.45 -3.90
C ARG A 189 20.25 -0.39 -3.94
N LEU A 190 19.70 -0.05 -2.77
CA LEU A 190 18.58 0.87 -2.68
C LEU A 190 18.92 2.09 -1.83
N PHE A 191 18.45 3.25 -2.28
CA PHE A 191 18.39 4.46 -1.47
C PHE A 191 16.93 4.78 -1.12
N CYS A 192 16.67 4.96 0.17
CA CYS A 192 15.35 5.22 0.70
C CYS A 192 15.33 6.59 1.40
N PRO A 193 14.80 7.67 0.79
CA PRO A 193 14.46 8.88 1.53
C PRO A 193 13.57 8.56 2.70
N GLU A 194 13.85 9.13 3.87
CA GLU A 194 13.16 8.80 5.13
C GLU A 194 11.65 9.04 5.11
N THR A 195 11.18 9.94 4.27
CA THR A 195 9.76 10.30 4.06
C THR A 195 9.12 10.91 5.31
N ARG A 196 9.49 12.16 5.63
CA ARG A 196 8.86 12.93 6.69
C ARG A 196 7.37 13.17 6.40
N PRO A 197 6.51 13.34 7.42
CA PRO A 197 6.82 13.23 8.86
C PRO A 197 6.64 11.81 9.43
N TYR A 198 6.06 10.84 8.70
CA TYR A 198 5.80 9.48 9.21
C TYR A 198 6.96 8.51 9.04
N PHE A 199 8.03 8.88 8.34
CA PHE A 199 9.23 8.07 8.14
C PHE A 199 8.97 6.71 7.47
N GLN A 200 8.01 6.61 6.54
CA GLN A 200 7.67 5.33 5.89
C GLN A 200 8.86 4.76 5.09
N GLY A 201 9.65 5.62 4.44
CA GLY A 201 10.85 5.18 3.72
C GLY A 201 11.87 4.55 4.66
N ALA A 202 12.19 5.22 5.75
CA ALA A 202 13.15 4.72 6.74
C ALA A 202 12.62 3.51 7.52
N ARG A 203 11.38 3.58 8.01
CA ARG A 203 10.85 2.56 8.91
C ARG A 203 10.31 1.32 8.21
N LEU A 204 9.71 1.49 7.04
CA LEU A 204 8.98 0.40 6.38
C LEU A 204 9.73 -0.09 5.13
N THR A 205 10.03 0.77 4.16
CA THR A 205 10.72 0.36 2.93
C THR A 205 12.10 -0.19 3.22
N ALA A 206 12.91 0.55 3.98
CA ALA A 206 14.27 0.10 4.30
C ALA A 206 14.26 -1.21 5.11
N SER A 207 13.29 -1.39 6.03
CA SER A 207 13.14 -2.64 6.79
C SER A 207 12.80 -3.82 5.88
N VAL A 208 11.90 -3.65 4.88
CA VAL A 208 11.60 -4.71 3.91
C VAL A 208 12.85 -5.07 3.10
N CYS A 209 13.58 -4.07 2.61
CA CYS A 209 14.79 -4.30 1.82
C CYS A 209 15.86 -5.05 2.64
N HIS A 210 16.11 -4.62 3.87
CA HIS A 210 17.08 -5.24 4.77
C HIS A 210 16.68 -6.68 5.16
N ASP A 211 15.41 -6.89 5.53
CA ASP A 211 14.89 -8.21 5.91
C ASP A 211 14.97 -9.22 4.74
N MET A 212 14.86 -8.72 3.51
CA MET A 212 15.06 -9.51 2.30
C MET A 212 16.53 -9.62 1.85
N GLY A 213 17.50 -9.10 2.62
CA GLY A 213 18.94 -9.26 2.40
C GLY A 213 19.53 -8.39 1.30
N PHE A 214 18.88 -7.24 0.95
CA PHE A 214 19.38 -6.28 0.00
C PHE A 214 20.15 -5.15 0.69
N ASP A 215 21.16 -4.62 -0.01
CA ASP A 215 21.88 -3.41 0.42
C ASP A 215 20.95 -2.21 0.35
N VAL A 216 20.73 -1.55 1.48
CA VAL A 216 19.80 -0.42 1.60
C VAL A 216 20.39 0.68 2.45
N THR A 217 20.31 1.90 1.95
CA THR A 217 20.75 3.11 2.64
C THR A 217 19.58 4.07 2.82
N VAL A 218 19.34 4.48 4.06
CA VAL A 218 18.36 5.55 4.37
C VAL A 218 19.05 6.90 4.24
N ILE A 219 18.35 7.84 3.63
CA ILE A 219 18.80 9.25 3.48
C ILE A 219 17.69 10.19 3.94
N SER A 220 18.05 11.41 4.34
CA SER A 220 17.04 12.46 4.60
C SER A 220 16.39 12.93 3.30
N ASP A 221 15.16 13.45 3.39
CA ASP A 221 14.35 13.85 2.22
C ASP A 221 14.95 15.00 1.39
N ASN A 222 15.92 15.73 1.93
CA ASN A 222 16.65 16.79 1.24
C ASN A 222 17.93 16.31 0.53
N MET A 223 18.29 15.02 0.60
CA MET A 223 19.50 14.44 0.00
C MET A 223 19.34 13.80 -1.39
N PRO A 224 18.12 13.55 -1.92
CA PRO A 224 17.99 12.83 -3.19
C PRO A 224 18.81 13.43 -4.34
N ALA A 225 18.87 14.75 -4.48
CA ALA A 225 19.65 15.41 -5.52
C ALA A 225 21.15 15.08 -5.43
N PHE A 226 21.72 15.13 -4.22
CA PHE A 226 23.12 14.78 -4.00
C PHE A 226 23.38 13.31 -4.33
N VAL A 227 22.50 12.42 -3.86
CA VAL A 227 22.63 10.97 -4.10
C VAL A 227 22.50 10.64 -5.59
N MET A 228 21.50 11.19 -6.28
CA MET A 228 21.32 10.99 -7.71
C MET A 228 22.54 11.46 -8.52
N GLN A 229 23.18 12.53 -8.09
CA GLN A 229 24.38 13.07 -8.74
C GLN A 229 25.62 12.23 -8.49
N ASN A 230 25.82 11.68 -7.28
CA ASN A 230 27.10 11.12 -6.85
C ASN A 230 27.12 9.59 -6.76
N GLU A 231 25.95 8.92 -6.62
CA GLU A 231 25.84 7.50 -6.35
C GLU A 231 25.38 6.67 -7.56
N LYS A 232 25.37 7.27 -8.75
CA LYS A 232 24.97 6.62 -10.02
C LYS A 232 23.62 5.91 -9.88
N VAL A 233 22.59 6.64 -9.45
CA VAL A 233 21.23 6.11 -9.42
C VAL A 233 20.77 5.82 -10.84
N ASP A 234 20.40 4.58 -11.12
CA ASP A 234 19.96 4.12 -12.44
C ASP A 234 18.47 4.29 -12.66
N VAL A 235 17.67 4.13 -11.59
CA VAL A 235 16.21 4.19 -11.64
C VAL A 235 15.66 4.86 -10.37
N PHE A 236 14.73 5.78 -10.57
CA PHE A 236 13.82 6.23 -9.53
C PHE A 236 12.48 5.53 -9.69
N THR A 237 11.90 4.98 -8.61
CA THR A 237 10.60 4.29 -8.66
C THR A 237 9.78 4.52 -7.41
N THR A 238 8.47 4.64 -7.58
CA THR A 238 7.50 4.74 -6.48
C THR A 238 6.22 3.97 -6.82
N ALA A 239 5.41 3.66 -5.81
CA ALA A 239 3.98 3.43 -6.06
C ALA A 239 3.26 4.78 -6.23
N ALA A 240 1.94 4.73 -6.32
CA ALA A 240 1.07 5.89 -6.33
C ALA A 240 -0.14 5.67 -5.43
N ASP A 241 -0.62 6.75 -4.81
CA ASP A 241 -1.92 6.77 -4.13
C ASP A 241 -3.07 6.87 -5.14
N ALA A 242 -2.83 7.58 -6.27
CA ALA A 242 -3.69 7.55 -7.45
C ALA A 242 -2.85 7.82 -8.72
N ILE A 243 -3.27 7.23 -9.83
CA ILE A 243 -2.73 7.50 -11.17
C ILE A 243 -3.91 7.95 -12.04
N CYS A 244 -3.96 9.23 -12.40
CA CYS A 244 -5.00 9.77 -13.25
C CYS A 244 -4.86 9.25 -14.69
N CYS A 245 -5.98 9.15 -15.43
CA CYS A 245 -5.96 8.69 -16.81
C CYS A 245 -5.20 9.65 -17.75
N ASP A 246 -5.09 10.93 -17.38
CA ASP A 246 -4.28 11.94 -18.07
C ASP A 246 -2.77 11.86 -17.77
N GLY A 247 -2.34 10.89 -16.97
CA GLY A 247 -0.94 10.60 -16.65
C GLY A 247 -0.37 11.33 -15.44
N HIS A 248 -1.14 12.16 -14.76
CA HIS A 248 -0.72 12.74 -13.48
C HIS A 248 -0.68 11.66 -12.39
N VAL A 249 0.36 11.74 -11.56
CA VAL A 249 0.60 10.78 -10.47
C VAL A 249 0.49 11.49 -9.13
N VAL A 250 -0.39 11.00 -8.27
CA VAL A 250 -0.53 11.44 -6.89
C VAL A 250 0.20 10.46 -5.99
N ASN A 251 1.16 10.93 -5.23
CA ASN A 251 1.89 10.10 -4.27
C ASN A 251 2.33 10.94 -3.08
N LYS A 252 2.93 10.29 -2.10
CA LYS A 252 3.44 10.92 -0.88
C LYS A 252 4.25 12.18 -1.22
N VAL A 253 3.98 13.28 -0.49
CA VAL A 253 4.69 14.55 -0.65
C VAL A 253 6.21 14.32 -0.66
N GLY A 254 6.90 14.96 -1.60
CA GLY A 254 8.32 14.75 -1.91
C GLY A 254 8.56 13.93 -3.18
N THR A 255 7.55 13.22 -3.69
CA THR A 255 7.67 12.48 -4.95
C THR A 255 7.91 13.42 -6.12
N PHE A 256 7.18 14.52 -6.20
CA PHE A 256 7.30 15.51 -7.27
C PHE A 256 8.70 16.14 -7.30
N GLN A 257 9.24 16.55 -6.13
CA GLN A 257 10.60 17.10 -6.09
C GLN A 257 11.64 16.07 -6.58
N ASN A 258 11.51 14.79 -6.18
CA ASN A 258 12.42 13.73 -6.59
C ASN A 258 12.30 13.44 -8.10
N ALA A 259 11.09 13.50 -8.66
CA ALA A 259 10.84 13.34 -10.09
C ALA A 259 11.47 14.47 -10.92
N ILE A 260 11.43 15.73 -10.44
CA ILE A 260 12.12 16.87 -11.07
C ILE A 260 13.62 16.62 -11.09
N VAL A 261 14.21 16.20 -9.98
CA VAL A 261 15.65 15.93 -9.90
C VAL A 261 16.03 14.75 -10.80
N ALA A 262 15.27 13.67 -10.78
CA ALA A 262 15.50 12.51 -11.64
C ALA A 262 15.49 12.93 -13.13
N LYS A 263 14.50 13.71 -13.55
CA LYS A 263 14.41 14.24 -14.91
C LYS A 263 15.60 15.11 -15.28
N TYR A 264 16.02 16.01 -14.38
CA TYR A 264 17.19 16.88 -14.59
C TYR A 264 18.48 16.06 -14.76
N MET A 265 18.63 14.97 -14.01
CA MET A 265 19.79 14.07 -14.06
C MET A 265 19.72 13.02 -15.17
N GLY A 266 18.63 12.96 -15.95
CA GLY A 266 18.42 11.92 -16.97
C GLY A 266 18.11 10.54 -16.41
N ILE A 267 17.71 10.45 -15.17
CA ILE A 267 17.34 9.19 -14.49
C ILE A 267 15.86 8.88 -14.79
N PRO A 268 15.53 7.69 -15.33
CA PRO A 268 14.15 7.33 -15.58
C PRO A 268 13.36 7.17 -14.28
N TYR A 269 12.13 7.69 -14.28
CA TYR A 269 11.17 7.54 -13.20
C TYR A 269 10.02 6.60 -13.61
N PHE A 270 9.91 5.45 -12.96
CA PHE A 270 8.84 4.49 -13.17
C PHE A 270 7.88 4.48 -11.97
N VAL A 271 6.59 4.63 -12.26
CA VAL A 271 5.51 4.59 -11.27
C VAL A 271 4.82 3.24 -11.35
N THR A 272 4.64 2.58 -10.22
CA THR A 272 3.98 1.27 -10.15
C THR A 272 2.53 1.40 -9.68
N GLY A 273 1.61 0.79 -10.40
CA GLY A 273 0.18 0.79 -10.09
C GLY A 273 -0.69 0.73 -11.34
N ALA A 274 -1.99 0.73 -11.16
CA ALA A 274 -2.96 0.80 -12.23
C ALA A 274 -3.57 2.20 -12.32
N PRO A 275 -3.89 2.70 -13.53
CA PRO A 275 -4.69 3.91 -13.69
C PRO A 275 -6.05 3.77 -13.00
N ASP A 276 -6.55 4.87 -12.42
CA ASP A 276 -7.84 4.91 -11.73
C ASP A 276 -8.90 5.59 -12.61
N GLN A 277 -9.89 4.80 -13.08
CA GLN A 277 -11.02 5.33 -13.85
C GLN A 277 -11.86 6.38 -13.10
N GLY A 278 -11.75 6.43 -11.77
CA GLY A 278 -12.39 7.46 -10.96
C GLY A 278 -11.71 8.83 -11.05
N HIS A 279 -10.52 8.88 -11.66
CA HIS A 279 -9.70 10.08 -11.82
C HIS A 279 -9.29 10.26 -13.29
N GLU A 280 -10.24 10.71 -14.12
CA GLU A 280 -10.00 10.94 -15.55
C GLU A 280 -8.90 11.98 -15.76
N THR A 281 -8.96 13.07 -15.00
CA THR A 281 -7.96 14.13 -15.01
C THR A 281 -7.51 14.49 -13.59
N VAL A 282 -6.42 15.23 -13.50
CA VAL A 282 -5.89 15.78 -12.25
C VAL A 282 -6.87 16.71 -11.53
N ASP A 283 -7.82 17.31 -12.24
CA ASP A 283 -8.82 18.24 -11.67
C ASP A 283 -9.73 17.57 -10.64
N SER A 284 -9.85 16.24 -10.69
CA SER A 284 -10.61 15.45 -9.70
C SER A 284 -9.88 15.22 -8.39
N ILE A 285 -8.59 15.60 -8.30
CA ILE A 285 -7.75 15.34 -7.15
C ILE A 285 -7.85 16.45 -6.12
N HIS A 286 -8.14 16.06 -4.89
CA HIS A 286 -8.10 16.95 -3.73
C HIS A 286 -6.99 16.46 -2.76
N ILE A 287 -5.95 17.29 -2.57
CA ILE A 287 -4.85 16.93 -1.68
C ILE A 287 -5.31 16.98 -0.23
N GLU A 288 -5.18 15.84 0.46
CA GLU A 288 -5.47 15.71 1.88
C GLU A 288 -4.49 16.55 2.72
N MET A 289 -5.01 17.52 3.48
CA MET A 289 -4.23 18.24 4.48
C MET A 289 -4.30 17.50 5.80
N ARG A 290 -3.15 17.24 6.41
CA ARG A 290 -3.02 16.53 7.69
C ARG A 290 -2.61 17.48 8.81
N ASP A 291 -2.64 16.96 10.06
CA ASP A 291 -2.26 17.74 11.23
C ASP A 291 -0.84 18.33 11.05
N PRO A 292 -0.72 19.66 10.97
CA PRO A 292 0.55 20.34 10.75
C PRO A 292 1.55 20.14 11.90
N ASN A 293 1.08 19.75 13.09
CA ASN A 293 1.98 19.48 14.23
C ASN A 293 2.96 18.33 13.94
N PHE A 294 2.63 17.40 13.04
CA PHE A 294 3.57 16.35 12.63
C PHE A 294 4.82 16.89 11.94
N THR A 295 4.77 18.07 11.31
CA THR A 295 5.97 18.71 10.71
C THR A 295 6.84 19.43 11.73
N LEU A 296 6.28 19.74 12.89
CA LEU A 296 6.95 20.49 13.98
C LEU A 296 7.64 19.58 14.99
N GLN A 297 7.59 18.29 14.79
CA GLN A 297 8.17 17.28 15.69
C GLN A 297 8.75 16.10 14.90
N ALA A 298 9.62 15.34 15.56
CA ALA A 298 10.15 14.08 15.06
C ALA A 298 10.18 13.07 16.20
N MET A 299 9.64 11.86 15.99
CA MET A 299 9.62 10.77 16.97
C MET A 299 9.09 11.19 18.37
N GLY A 300 8.07 12.06 18.37
CA GLY A 300 7.47 12.57 19.61
C GLY A 300 8.23 13.74 20.27
N VAL A 301 9.35 14.17 19.71
CA VAL A 301 10.12 15.31 20.18
C VAL A 301 9.83 16.54 19.32
N ARG A 302 9.38 17.64 19.93
CA ARG A 302 9.18 18.89 19.23
C ARG A 302 10.54 19.45 18.76
N THR A 303 10.63 19.79 17.48
CA THR A 303 11.86 20.31 16.85
C THR A 303 11.76 21.80 16.48
N ALA A 304 10.56 22.36 16.50
CA ALA A 304 10.34 23.79 16.22
C ALA A 304 9.94 24.54 17.50
N MET A 305 10.34 25.83 17.58
CA MET A 305 9.96 26.71 18.67
C MET A 305 8.45 26.84 18.81
N GLU A 306 7.94 27.03 20.00
CA GLU A 306 6.53 27.32 20.25
C GLU A 306 6.07 28.55 19.45
N GLY A 307 4.86 28.52 18.91
CA GLY A 307 4.33 29.57 18.04
C GLY A 307 4.69 29.43 16.54
N VAL A 308 5.69 28.60 16.17
CA VAL A 308 5.96 28.29 14.76
C VAL A 308 4.83 27.46 14.18
N LYS A 309 4.36 27.82 12.99
CA LYS A 309 3.28 27.12 12.27
C LYS A 309 3.84 26.00 11.40
N GLY A 310 3.18 24.85 11.38
CA GLY A 310 3.43 23.77 10.43
C GLY A 310 2.54 23.87 9.20
N TYR A 311 2.90 23.09 8.17
CA TYR A 311 2.09 22.89 6.96
C TYR A 311 2.32 21.48 6.45
N TYR A 312 1.25 20.68 6.25
CA TYR A 312 1.39 19.28 5.89
C TYR A 312 0.37 18.82 4.85
N PRO A 313 0.66 19.03 3.55
CA PRO A 313 -0.01 18.28 2.49
C PRO A 313 0.47 16.82 2.53
N ALA A 314 -0.46 15.87 2.51
CA ALA A 314 -0.09 14.45 2.61
C ALA A 314 0.57 13.94 1.32
N PHE A 315 0.19 14.51 0.18
CA PHE A 315 0.58 14.09 -1.16
C PHE A 315 1.03 15.30 -1.99
N ASP A 316 1.74 15.02 -3.08
CA ASP A 316 1.98 15.94 -4.18
C ASP A 316 1.59 15.32 -5.53
N ILE A 317 1.57 16.13 -6.57
CA ILE A 317 1.13 15.73 -7.90
C ILE A 317 2.31 15.87 -8.86
N THR A 318 2.71 14.75 -9.46
CA THR A 318 3.76 14.69 -10.48
C THR A 318 3.12 14.70 -11.86
N PRO A 319 3.46 15.68 -12.73
CA PRO A 319 2.91 15.75 -14.09
C PRO A 319 3.52 14.66 -15.01
N PRO A 320 2.79 14.23 -16.05
CA PRO A 320 3.18 13.10 -16.91
C PRO A 320 4.52 13.26 -17.60
N HIS A 321 4.97 14.48 -17.92
CA HIS A 321 6.25 14.72 -18.60
C HIS A 321 7.49 14.38 -17.74
N LEU A 322 7.32 14.17 -16.43
CA LEU A 322 8.36 13.70 -15.52
C LEU A 322 8.37 12.19 -15.34
N VAL A 323 7.34 11.49 -15.81
CA VAL A 323 7.18 10.05 -15.68
C VAL A 323 7.67 9.36 -16.94
N SER A 324 8.59 8.40 -16.80
CA SER A 324 9.13 7.63 -17.93
C SER A 324 8.21 6.46 -18.33
N GLY A 325 7.45 5.93 -17.39
CA GLY A 325 6.47 4.88 -17.62
C GLY A 325 5.65 4.53 -16.38
N VAL A 326 4.45 4.07 -16.61
CA VAL A 326 3.56 3.50 -15.59
C VAL A 326 3.59 1.99 -15.71
N VAL A 327 4.13 1.34 -14.67
CA VAL A 327 4.30 -0.12 -14.62
C VAL A 327 3.06 -0.74 -14.00
N THR A 328 2.31 -1.46 -14.81
CA THR A 328 1.05 -2.12 -14.44
C THR A 328 1.21 -3.64 -14.43
N ASP A 329 0.18 -4.37 -14.04
CA ASP A 329 0.15 -5.83 -14.14
C ASP A 329 -0.08 -6.38 -15.57
N LEU A 330 -0.20 -5.48 -16.57
CA LEU A 330 -0.28 -5.82 -18.00
C LEU A 330 0.98 -5.45 -18.78
N GLY A 331 1.86 -4.63 -18.20
CA GLY A 331 3.06 -4.11 -18.85
C GLY A 331 3.35 -2.67 -18.47
N ILE A 332 4.26 -2.04 -19.19
CA ILE A 332 4.67 -0.66 -18.99
C ILE A 332 3.97 0.21 -20.03
N TYR A 333 3.22 1.20 -19.55
CA TYR A 333 2.47 2.13 -20.39
C TYR A 333 3.11 3.52 -20.38
N SER A 334 2.99 4.22 -21.50
CA SER A 334 3.29 5.65 -21.55
C SER A 334 2.31 6.42 -20.62
N PRO A 335 2.77 7.40 -19.84
CA PRO A 335 1.88 8.23 -19.04
C PRO A 335 0.86 9.02 -19.90
N TYR A 336 1.10 9.15 -21.21
CA TYR A 336 0.20 9.82 -22.16
C TYR A 336 -0.80 8.88 -22.83
N ASP A 337 -0.79 7.57 -22.53
CA ASP A 337 -1.66 6.57 -23.18
C ASP A 337 -2.17 5.53 -22.16
N LEU A 338 -2.65 6.01 -21.02
CA LEU A 338 -3.12 5.14 -19.93
C LEU A 338 -4.51 4.54 -20.19
N HIS A 339 -5.31 5.13 -21.07
CA HIS A 339 -6.60 4.54 -21.47
C HIS A 339 -6.46 3.16 -22.11
N ARG A 340 -5.34 2.91 -22.78
CA ARG A 340 -5.02 1.63 -23.38
C ARG A 340 -5.00 0.49 -22.35
N TYR A 341 -4.60 0.77 -21.11
CA TYR A 341 -4.63 -0.22 -20.03
C TYR A 341 -6.03 -0.83 -19.83
N PHE A 342 -7.08 -0.02 -19.93
CA PHE A 342 -8.46 -0.51 -19.78
C PHE A 342 -8.92 -1.30 -21.01
N THR A 343 -8.50 -0.92 -22.19
CA THR A 343 -8.79 -1.64 -23.42
C THR A 343 -8.09 -3.01 -23.45
N ASP A 344 -6.79 -3.04 -23.15
CA ASP A 344 -5.99 -4.27 -23.08
C ASP A 344 -6.46 -5.21 -21.96
N GLY A 345 -6.99 -4.65 -20.85
CA GLY A 345 -7.48 -5.40 -19.70
C GLY A 345 -8.92 -5.90 -19.79
N SER A 346 -9.69 -5.49 -20.80
CA SER A 346 -11.12 -5.83 -20.91
C SER A 346 -11.39 -7.28 -21.31
N ILE A 347 -10.39 -8.00 -21.80
CA ILE A 347 -10.50 -9.39 -22.21
C ILE A 347 -10.25 -10.31 -21.00
N GLY A 348 -11.34 -10.70 -20.31
CA GLY A 348 -11.34 -11.77 -19.31
C GLY A 348 -11.04 -11.36 -17.87
N ARG A 349 -11.26 -10.09 -17.49
CA ARG A 349 -11.20 -9.66 -16.10
C ARG A 349 -12.58 -9.53 -15.48
N ASP A 350 -12.89 -10.41 -14.56
CA ASP A 350 -13.84 -10.09 -13.50
C ASP A 350 -13.33 -8.83 -12.80
N ASN A 351 -14.21 -7.85 -12.59
CA ASN A 351 -13.95 -6.50 -12.08
C ASN A 351 -13.36 -6.43 -10.64
N LEU A 352 -12.44 -7.32 -10.30
CA LEU A 352 -11.67 -7.32 -9.05
C LEU A 352 -10.47 -6.38 -9.20
N VAL A 353 -10.76 -5.08 -9.33
CA VAL A 353 -9.77 -4.02 -9.14
C VAL A 353 -9.55 -3.88 -7.64
N ILE A 354 -8.75 -4.77 -7.08
CA ILE A 354 -8.26 -4.68 -5.69
C ILE A 354 -6.79 -4.26 -5.74
#